data_11c1bdce3b540c86e8333e78883b304e
#
_entry.id   11c1bdce3b540c86e8333e78883b304e
#
_cell.length_a   1.000
_cell.length_b   1.000
_cell.length_c   1.000
_cell.angle_alpha   90.00
_cell.angle_beta   90.00
_cell.angle_gamma   90.00
#
_symmetry.space_group_name_H-M   'P 1'
#
loop_
_entity.id
_entity.type
_entity.pdbx_description
1 polymer ?
#
loop_
_entity_poly.entity_id
_entity_poly.type
_entity_poly.pdbx_seq_one_letter_code
_entity_poly.pdbx_strand_id
1 'polypeptide(L)'
;LLDVAVLERLDVHQRLEAGSKFSKIDEIPFDFQRRRMSVIVAERGGSHLLICKGAVEEVFRACSRVEQQGAAVALEQAHAAELQAVSRDFNDDGFRVIAVAYKQLPDSKTTYSVADEEGMVLAGYIAFLDTPKESAAEAIRALQDYGVTVKILTGDNDTVTCNVCRQVGLSVGNPLLGGDIDALTDDQLAQRAGQTAVMAKLSPAQKARII
;
A
#
# COMPACT_ATOMS: atom_id res chain seq x y z
N LEU A 1 1.78 10.76 6.71
CA LEU A 1 0.96 11.35 5.63
C LEU A 1 -0.37 10.62 5.47
N LEU A 2 -0.38 9.30 5.30
CA LEU A 2 -1.59 8.50 5.08
C LEU A 2 -2.55 8.56 6.27
N ASP A 3 -2.05 8.41 7.50
CA ASP A 3 -2.85 8.45 8.71
C ASP A 3 -3.44 9.86 8.96
N VAL A 4 -2.71 10.91 8.58
CA VAL A 4 -3.18 12.29 8.65
C VAL A 4 -4.35 12.52 7.69
N ALA A 5 -4.25 12.05 6.44
CA ALA A 5 -5.32 12.19 5.45
C ALA A 5 -6.62 11.48 5.86
N VAL A 6 -6.52 10.35 6.58
CA VAL A 6 -7.69 9.66 7.15
C VAL A 6 -8.31 10.47 8.29
N LEU A 7 -7.48 11.07 9.14
CA LEU A 7 -7.94 11.84 10.31
C LEU A 7 -8.53 13.21 9.92
N GLU A 8 -8.12 13.79 8.80
CA GLU A 8 -8.62 15.08 8.31
C GLU A 8 -10.02 14.99 7.68
N ARG A 9 -10.55 13.81 7.43
CA ARG A 9 -11.94 13.67 6.97
C ARG A 9 -12.93 13.88 8.12
N LEU A 10 -13.69 14.98 8.04
CA LEU A 10 -14.65 15.41 9.06
C LEU A 10 -15.69 14.34 9.45
N ASP A 11 -16.17 13.55 8.48
CA ASP A 11 -17.10 12.44 8.70
C ASP A 11 -16.47 11.29 9.50
N VAL A 12 -15.16 11.12 9.42
CA VAL A 12 -14.40 10.15 10.23
C VAL A 12 -14.17 10.70 11.64
N HIS A 13 -13.90 12.00 11.79
CA HIS A 13 -13.74 12.64 13.10
C HIS A 13 -14.99 12.57 13.97
N GLN A 14 -16.18 12.77 13.39
CA GLN A 14 -17.46 12.69 14.11
C GLN A 14 -17.81 11.26 14.56
N ARG A 15 -17.26 10.22 13.90
CA ARG A 15 -17.45 8.80 14.28
C ARG A 15 -16.35 8.27 15.20
N LEU A 16 -15.21 8.94 15.26
CA LEU A 16 -14.05 8.53 16.05
C LEU A 16 -14.10 9.09 17.49
N GLU A 17 -15.13 8.75 18.23
CA GLU A 17 -14.98 8.55 19.69
C GLU A 17 -14.13 7.27 19.97
N ALA A 18 -13.40 6.80 18.95
CA ALA A 18 -12.60 5.57 19.01
C ALA A 18 -11.48 5.64 20.06
N GLY A 19 -10.85 6.82 20.23
CA GLY A 19 -9.84 7.03 21.26
C GLY A 19 -10.33 6.83 22.70
N SER A 20 -11.65 6.88 22.92
CA SER A 20 -12.25 6.56 24.22
C SER A 20 -12.61 5.09 24.40
N LYS A 21 -12.68 4.30 23.31
CA LYS A 21 -13.10 2.89 23.33
C LYS A 21 -11.92 1.93 23.28
N PHE A 22 -10.80 2.33 22.68
CA PHE A 22 -9.64 1.48 22.45
C PHE A 22 -8.38 2.08 23.08
N SER A 23 -7.53 1.21 23.62
CA SER A 23 -6.18 1.56 24.07
C SER A 23 -5.15 0.69 23.32
N LYS A 24 -4.09 1.31 22.80
CA LYS A 24 -3.01 0.57 22.15
C LYS A 24 -2.27 -0.27 23.17
N ILE A 25 -2.07 -1.56 22.87
CA ILE A 25 -1.30 -2.51 23.67
C ILE A 25 0.07 -2.73 23.06
N ASP A 26 0.12 -3.03 21.74
CA ASP A 26 1.34 -3.42 21.05
C ASP A 26 1.25 -3.10 19.58
N GLU A 27 2.34 -3.29 18.84
CA GLU A 27 2.38 -3.18 17.38
C GLU A 27 3.34 -4.19 16.75
N ILE A 28 3.01 -4.64 15.55
CA ILE A 28 3.92 -5.37 14.67
C ILE A 28 4.34 -4.37 13.58
N PRO A 29 5.58 -3.85 13.62
CA PRO A 29 6.02 -2.79 12.73
C PRO A 29 5.95 -3.17 11.26
N PHE A 30 5.92 -2.15 10.40
CA PHE A 30 5.96 -2.35 8.95
C PHE A 30 7.26 -3.08 8.55
N ASP A 31 7.12 -4.05 7.67
CA ASP A 31 8.22 -4.78 7.07
C ASP A 31 8.08 -4.77 5.54
N PHE A 32 9.19 -4.51 4.84
CA PHE A 32 9.21 -4.38 3.38
C PHE A 32 8.96 -5.69 2.63
N GLN A 33 9.25 -6.84 3.25
CA GLN A 33 8.96 -8.15 2.66
C GLN A 33 7.48 -8.49 2.83
N ARG A 34 6.94 -8.26 4.04
CA ARG A 34 5.53 -8.49 4.35
C ARG A 34 4.61 -7.40 3.81
N ARG A 35 5.13 -6.18 3.53
CA ARG A 35 4.42 -4.99 3.03
C ARG A 35 3.13 -4.66 3.79
N ARG A 36 3.11 -4.96 5.10
CA ARG A 36 2.00 -4.70 6.02
C ARG A 36 2.51 -4.42 7.42
N MET A 37 1.66 -3.82 8.23
CA MET A 37 1.87 -3.57 9.65
C MET A 37 0.58 -3.85 10.41
N SER A 38 0.71 -4.14 11.70
CA SER A 38 -0.45 -4.35 12.56
C SER A 38 -0.32 -3.58 13.87
N VAL A 39 -1.45 -3.18 14.43
CA VAL A 39 -1.56 -2.64 15.77
C VAL A 39 -2.52 -3.51 16.58
N ILE A 40 -2.18 -3.74 17.82
CA ILE A 40 -3.03 -4.46 18.77
C ILE A 40 -3.63 -3.44 19.74
N VAL A 41 -4.94 -3.46 19.88
CA VAL A 41 -5.68 -2.59 20.78
C VAL A 41 -6.55 -3.40 21.73
N ALA A 42 -6.70 -2.92 22.97
CA ALA A 42 -7.71 -3.43 23.89
C ALA A 42 -9.00 -2.66 23.72
N GLU A 43 -10.10 -3.37 23.60
CA GLU A 43 -11.45 -2.80 23.68
C GLU A 43 -11.88 -2.69 25.16
N ARG A 44 -12.70 -1.71 25.49
CA ARG A 44 -13.36 -1.64 26.81
C ARG A 44 -14.25 -2.85 26.98
N GLY A 45 -13.80 -3.84 27.71
CA GLY A 45 -14.47 -5.15 27.90
C GLY A 45 -13.51 -6.32 27.87
N GLY A 46 -12.22 -6.06 27.57
CA GLY A 46 -11.12 -7.02 27.75
C GLY A 46 -10.71 -7.79 26.49
N SER A 47 -11.44 -7.70 25.37
CA SER A 47 -10.99 -8.36 24.13
C SER A 47 -9.87 -7.58 23.47
N HIS A 48 -8.90 -8.28 22.89
CA HIS A 48 -7.85 -7.70 22.10
C HIS A 48 -8.18 -7.77 20.61
N LEU A 49 -7.98 -6.68 19.90
CA LEU A 49 -8.21 -6.59 18.46
C LEU A 49 -6.88 -6.28 17.76
N LEU A 50 -6.44 -7.17 16.89
CA LEU A 50 -5.36 -6.92 15.94
C LEU A 50 -5.96 -6.28 14.71
N ILE A 51 -5.44 -5.12 14.30
CA ILE A 51 -5.82 -4.39 13.09
C ILE A 51 -4.59 -4.32 12.20
N CYS A 52 -4.69 -4.89 11.01
CA CYS A 52 -3.62 -4.95 10.01
C CYS A 52 -3.96 -4.05 8.82
N LYS A 53 -2.97 -3.29 8.33
CA LYS A 53 -3.07 -2.53 7.07
C LYS A 53 -1.83 -2.76 6.21
N GLY A 54 -2.00 -2.77 4.89
CA GLY A 54 -0.87 -2.96 3.98
C GLY A 54 -1.26 -3.11 2.52
N ALA A 55 -0.30 -3.58 1.72
CA ALA A 55 -0.52 -3.89 0.32
C ALA A 55 -1.65 -4.93 0.16
N VAL A 56 -2.52 -4.69 -0.81
CA VAL A 56 -3.76 -5.48 -0.99
C VAL A 56 -3.46 -6.97 -1.06
N GLU A 57 -2.50 -7.37 -1.88
CA GLU A 57 -2.15 -8.78 -2.09
C GLU A 57 -1.62 -9.45 -0.81
N GLU A 58 -0.85 -8.70 -0.01
CA GLU A 58 -0.20 -9.24 1.19
C GLU A 58 -1.19 -9.39 2.35
N VAL A 59 -2.06 -8.40 2.53
CA VAL A 59 -3.12 -8.47 3.54
C VAL A 59 -4.12 -9.56 3.16
N PHE A 60 -4.45 -9.64 1.87
CA PHE A 60 -5.40 -10.62 1.35
C PHE A 60 -4.93 -12.06 1.61
N ARG A 61 -3.64 -12.38 1.35
CA ARG A 61 -3.07 -13.72 1.63
C ARG A 61 -3.16 -14.12 3.11
N ALA A 62 -3.19 -13.15 4.01
CA ALA A 62 -3.28 -13.38 5.44
C ALA A 62 -4.74 -13.50 5.95
N CYS A 63 -5.73 -13.26 5.06
CA CYS A 63 -7.14 -13.37 5.38
C CYS A 63 -7.71 -14.74 5.00
N SER A 64 -8.58 -15.26 5.86
CA SER A 64 -9.39 -16.45 5.58
C SER A 64 -10.89 -16.14 5.50
N ARG A 65 -11.27 -14.93 5.87
CA ARG A 65 -12.65 -14.45 5.91
C ARG A 65 -12.73 -13.02 5.38
N VAL A 66 -13.93 -12.61 5.00
CA VAL A 66 -14.26 -11.23 4.60
C VAL A 66 -15.51 -10.78 5.34
N GLU A 67 -15.55 -9.51 5.71
CA GLU A 67 -16.72 -8.90 6.32
C GLU A 67 -17.75 -8.53 5.23
N GLN A 68 -18.93 -9.11 5.35
CA GLN A 68 -20.06 -8.80 4.48
C GLN A 68 -21.29 -8.50 5.35
N GLN A 69 -21.86 -7.31 5.19
CA GLN A 69 -23.07 -6.87 5.92
C GLN A 69 -22.97 -7.06 7.46
N GLY A 70 -21.80 -6.83 8.03
CA GLY A 70 -21.53 -6.97 9.47
C GLY A 70 -21.27 -8.39 9.95
N ALA A 71 -21.13 -9.39 9.06
CA ALA A 71 -20.79 -10.76 9.38
C ALA A 71 -19.48 -11.19 8.70
N ALA A 72 -18.65 -11.94 9.42
CA ALA A 72 -17.42 -12.51 8.88
C ALA A 72 -17.71 -13.85 8.19
N VAL A 73 -17.72 -13.87 6.85
CA VAL A 73 -17.95 -15.05 6.02
C VAL A 73 -16.63 -15.61 5.46
N ALA A 74 -16.62 -16.86 5.03
CA ALA A 74 -15.43 -17.46 4.44
C ALA A 74 -15.03 -16.75 3.15
N LEU A 75 -13.74 -16.51 2.98
CA LEU A 75 -13.18 -15.89 1.79
C LEU A 75 -12.98 -16.96 0.72
N GLU A 76 -13.99 -17.14 -0.15
CA GLU A 76 -13.92 -18.07 -1.27
C GLU A 76 -13.09 -17.51 -2.43
N GLN A 77 -12.54 -18.39 -3.27
CA GLN A 77 -11.69 -17.98 -4.41
C GLN A 77 -12.41 -17.05 -5.41
N ALA A 78 -13.71 -17.21 -5.58
CA ALA A 78 -14.52 -16.36 -6.46
C ALA A 78 -14.57 -14.92 -5.92
N HIS A 79 -14.84 -14.73 -4.63
CA HIS A 79 -14.80 -13.43 -3.97
C HIS A 79 -13.39 -12.81 -3.99
N ALA A 80 -12.37 -13.65 -3.91
CA ALA A 80 -10.98 -13.22 -4.01
C ALA A 80 -10.70 -12.50 -5.35
N ALA A 81 -11.16 -13.06 -6.45
CA ALA A 81 -10.99 -12.48 -7.78
C ALA A 81 -11.73 -11.15 -7.95
N GLU A 82 -12.97 -11.06 -7.45
CA GLU A 82 -13.76 -9.81 -7.47
C GLU A 82 -13.10 -8.69 -6.66
N LEU A 83 -12.66 -8.99 -5.44
CA LEU A 83 -12.02 -8.01 -4.57
C LEU A 83 -10.69 -7.51 -5.13
N GLN A 84 -9.93 -8.39 -5.80
CA GLN A 84 -8.71 -8.00 -6.51
C GLN A 84 -9.01 -7.17 -7.77
N ALA A 85 -10.12 -7.43 -8.46
CA ALA A 85 -10.56 -6.63 -9.59
C ALA A 85 -10.88 -5.20 -9.16
N VAL A 86 -11.67 -5.03 -8.08
CA VAL A 86 -11.98 -3.71 -7.50
C VAL A 86 -10.71 -2.93 -7.16
N SER A 87 -9.71 -3.58 -6.54
CA SER A 87 -8.44 -2.92 -6.25
C SER A 87 -7.69 -2.48 -7.51
N ARG A 88 -7.75 -3.28 -8.59
CA ARG A 88 -7.13 -2.92 -9.88
C ARG A 88 -7.85 -1.73 -10.52
N ASP A 89 -9.17 -1.73 -10.52
CA ASP A 89 -9.97 -0.63 -11.09
C ASP A 89 -9.63 0.70 -10.39
N PHE A 90 -9.54 0.72 -9.06
CA PHE A 90 -9.09 1.91 -8.34
C PHE A 90 -7.66 2.32 -8.68
N ASN A 91 -6.74 1.37 -8.84
CA ASN A 91 -5.36 1.69 -9.26
C ASN A 91 -5.32 2.24 -10.69
N ASP A 92 -6.16 1.72 -11.60
CA ASP A 92 -6.26 2.20 -12.98
C ASP A 92 -6.82 3.63 -13.04
N ASP A 93 -7.71 3.98 -12.12
CA ASP A 93 -8.20 5.36 -11.91
C ASP A 93 -7.17 6.28 -11.19
N GLY A 94 -6.00 5.77 -10.84
CA GLY A 94 -4.91 6.54 -10.23
C GLY A 94 -4.94 6.61 -8.71
N PHE A 95 -5.79 5.81 -8.05
CA PHE A 95 -5.81 5.72 -6.60
C PHE A 95 -4.76 4.74 -6.09
N ARG A 96 -4.14 5.09 -4.96
CA ARG A 96 -3.36 4.16 -4.15
C ARG A 96 -4.29 3.42 -3.20
N VAL A 97 -4.31 2.10 -3.28
CA VAL A 97 -5.20 1.26 -2.45
C VAL A 97 -4.41 0.50 -1.41
N ILE A 98 -4.89 0.52 -0.18
CA ILE A 98 -4.44 -0.36 0.89
C ILE A 98 -5.62 -1.20 1.40
N ALA A 99 -5.33 -2.43 1.80
CA ALA A 99 -6.31 -3.28 2.46
C ALA A 99 -6.21 -3.12 3.99
N VAL A 100 -7.35 -3.28 4.64
CA VAL A 100 -7.48 -3.32 6.10
C VAL A 100 -8.14 -4.64 6.49
N ALA A 101 -7.53 -5.33 7.45
CA ALA A 101 -8.04 -6.57 8.02
C ALA A 101 -7.96 -6.54 9.53
N TYR A 102 -8.73 -7.38 10.19
CA TYR A 102 -8.71 -7.49 11.64
C TYR A 102 -8.82 -8.94 12.11
N LYS A 103 -8.44 -9.16 13.37
CA LYS A 103 -8.60 -10.45 14.05
C LYS A 103 -8.82 -10.22 15.54
N GLN A 104 -9.84 -10.87 16.10
CA GLN A 104 -10.00 -10.92 17.55
C GLN A 104 -8.99 -11.90 18.16
N LEU A 105 -8.33 -11.46 19.21
CA LEU A 105 -7.37 -12.23 19.98
C LEU A 105 -7.86 -12.38 21.42
N PRO A 106 -7.47 -13.47 22.11
CA PRO A 106 -7.80 -13.64 23.52
C PRO A 106 -7.22 -12.50 24.38
N ASP A 107 -7.97 -12.04 25.37
CA ASP A 107 -7.54 -11.04 26.36
C ASP A 107 -6.37 -11.51 27.24
N SER A 108 -6.23 -12.82 27.39
CA SER A 108 -5.11 -13.46 28.12
C SER A 108 -3.78 -13.42 27.35
N LYS A 109 -3.78 -13.02 26.06
CA LYS A 109 -2.58 -12.98 25.25
C LYS A 109 -1.77 -11.72 25.56
N THR A 110 -0.49 -11.90 25.90
CA THR A 110 0.43 -10.82 26.32
C THR A 110 1.61 -10.61 25.37
N THR A 111 1.79 -11.50 24.39
CA THR A 111 2.90 -11.42 23.42
C THR A 111 2.34 -11.54 22.00
N TYR A 112 2.73 -10.64 21.12
CA TYR A 112 2.25 -10.58 19.75
C TYR A 112 3.40 -10.67 18.77
N SER A 113 3.15 -11.29 17.62
CA SER A 113 4.17 -11.54 16.60
C SER A 113 3.54 -11.61 15.21
N VAL A 114 4.39 -11.71 14.19
CA VAL A 114 3.98 -11.91 12.80
C VAL A 114 3.07 -13.13 12.61
N ALA A 115 3.21 -14.18 13.44
CA ALA A 115 2.34 -15.36 13.38
C ALA A 115 0.87 -15.05 13.71
N ASP A 116 0.59 -13.95 14.40
CA ASP A 116 -0.79 -13.53 14.69
C ASP A 116 -1.50 -12.94 13.46
N GLU A 117 -0.74 -12.50 12.46
CA GLU A 117 -1.24 -11.95 11.20
C GLU A 117 -1.75 -13.04 10.22
N GLU A 118 -2.32 -14.11 10.71
CA GLU A 118 -2.91 -15.19 9.91
C GLU A 118 -4.38 -15.40 10.27
N GLY A 119 -5.17 -15.84 9.29
CA GLY A 119 -6.59 -16.14 9.48
C GLY A 119 -7.43 -14.91 9.82
N MET A 120 -7.03 -13.74 9.33
CA MET A 120 -7.71 -12.47 9.55
C MET A 120 -9.03 -12.38 8.77
N VAL A 121 -9.84 -11.40 9.14
CA VAL A 121 -11.05 -10.99 8.43
C VAL A 121 -10.72 -9.73 7.63
N LEU A 122 -10.87 -9.78 6.31
CA LEU A 122 -10.74 -8.60 5.47
C LEU A 122 -11.94 -7.67 5.75
N ALA A 123 -11.65 -6.46 6.24
CA ALA A 123 -12.66 -5.43 6.51
C ALA A 123 -13.00 -4.61 5.25
N GLY A 124 -12.01 -4.38 4.38
CA GLY A 124 -12.20 -3.59 3.15
C GLY A 124 -10.91 -2.91 2.69
N TYR A 125 -11.12 -1.87 1.87
CA TYR A 125 -10.04 -1.09 1.27
C TYR A 125 -10.16 0.39 1.61
N ILE A 126 -9.03 1.07 1.65
CA ILE A 126 -8.94 2.52 1.71
C ILE A 126 -8.21 2.96 0.45
N ALA A 127 -8.87 3.78 -0.37
CA ALA A 127 -8.30 4.35 -1.58
C ALA A 127 -7.89 5.81 -1.34
N PHE A 128 -6.68 6.18 -1.74
CA PHE A 128 -6.12 7.52 -1.64
C PHE A 128 -5.80 8.04 -3.03
N LEU A 129 -6.21 9.26 -3.31
CA LEU A 129 -5.74 9.96 -4.49
C LEU A 129 -4.36 10.56 -4.19
N ASP A 130 -3.33 10.05 -4.84
CA ASP A 130 -1.96 10.58 -4.70
C ASP A 130 -1.78 11.68 -5.76
N THR A 131 -2.09 12.91 -5.37
CA THR A 131 -1.94 14.07 -6.27
C THR A 131 -0.49 14.58 -6.23
N PRO A 132 0.13 14.84 -7.38
CA PRO A 132 1.44 15.48 -7.41
C PRO A 132 1.38 16.88 -6.80
N LYS A 133 2.50 17.36 -6.26
CA LYS A 133 2.61 18.75 -5.84
C LYS A 133 2.42 19.69 -7.03
N GLU A 134 1.72 20.80 -6.84
CA GLU A 134 1.44 21.78 -7.90
C GLU A 134 2.72 22.25 -8.61
N SER A 135 3.81 22.45 -7.88
CA SER A 135 5.11 22.86 -8.42
C SER A 135 5.87 21.75 -9.17
N ALA A 136 5.44 20.48 -9.11
CA ALA A 136 6.20 19.38 -9.69
C ALA A 136 6.28 19.44 -11.22
N ALA A 137 5.16 19.77 -11.87
CA ALA A 137 5.11 19.87 -13.34
C ALA A 137 6.03 20.98 -13.88
N GLU A 138 6.09 22.14 -13.21
CA GLU A 138 6.96 23.25 -13.58
C GLU A 138 8.44 22.90 -13.38
N ALA A 139 8.78 22.31 -12.24
CA ALA A 139 10.15 21.89 -11.93
C ALA A 139 10.67 20.83 -12.92
N ILE A 140 9.85 19.86 -13.30
CA ILE A 140 10.20 18.83 -14.28
C ILE A 140 10.44 19.46 -15.65
N ARG A 141 9.56 20.37 -16.11
CA ARG A 141 9.76 21.08 -17.38
C ARG A 141 11.05 21.88 -17.38
N ALA A 142 11.31 22.63 -16.31
CA ALA A 142 12.55 23.40 -16.20
C ALA A 142 13.80 22.52 -16.30
N LEU A 143 13.81 21.34 -15.64
CA LEU A 143 14.92 20.39 -15.76
C LEU A 143 15.07 19.86 -17.19
N GLN A 144 13.98 19.54 -17.87
CA GLN A 144 14.00 19.07 -19.26
C GLN A 144 14.53 20.15 -20.24
N ASP A 145 14.14 21.39 -20.02
CA ASP A 145 14.61 22.55 -20.81
C ASP A 145 16.13 22.76 -20.69
N TYR A 146 16.71 22.40 -19.54
CA TYR A 146 18.16 22.35 -19.30
C TYR A 146 18.84 21.05 -19.78
N GLY A 147 18.11 20.17 -20.48
CA GLY A 147 18.65 18.91 -21.00
C GLY A 147 18.81 17.81 -19.94
N VAL A 148 18.22 17.97 -18.74
CA VAL A 148 18.28 16.98 -17.68
C VAL A 148 17.20 15.91 -17.90
N THR A 149 17.61 14.65 -17.97
CA THR A 149 16.68 13.52 -18.03
C THR A 149 16.16 13.17 -16.64
N VAL A 150 14.87 13.32 -16.43
CA VAL A 150 14.22 12.96 -15.17
C VAL A 150 13.81 11.48 -15.19
N LYS A 151 14.15 10.75 -14.15
CA LYS A 151 13.79 9.33 -13.95
C LYS A 151 13.08 9.15 -12.61
N ILE A 152 12.06 8.31 -12.60
CA ILE A 152 11.27 8.00 -11.40
C ILE A 152 11.59 6.58 -10.92
N LEU A 153 12.07 6.46 -9.68
CA LEU A 153 12.35 5.21 -9.00
C LEU A 153 11.46 5.10 -7.76
N THR A 154 10.45 4.25 -7.81
CA THR A 154 9.47 4.14 -6.71
C THR A 154 9.22 2.69 -6.29
N GLY A 155 8.83 2.50 -5.02
CA GLY A 155 8.28 1.24 -4.51
C GLY A 155 6.78 1.09 -4.76
N ASP A 156 6.12 2.14 -5.26
CA ASP A 156 4.69 2.17 -5.48
C ASP A 156 4.27 1.35 -6.71
N ASN A 157 2.96 1.18 -6.87
CA ASN A 157 2.37 0.50 -8.01
C ASN A 157 2.69 1.24 -9.32
N ASP A 158 2.95 0.50 -10.39
CA ASP A 158 3.31 1.01 -11.70
C ASP A 158 2.19 1.83 -12.34
N THR A 159 0.94 1.38 -12.26
CA THR A 159 -0.22 2.08 -12.82
C THR A 159 -0.41 3.45 -12.17
N VAL A 160 -0.41 3.51 -10.83
CA VAL A 160 -0.51 4.77 -10.07
C VAL A 160 0.65 5.70 -10.43
N THR A 161 1.88 5.18 -10.43
CA THR A 161 3.08 5.96 -10.77
C THR A 161 2.99 6.53 -12.19
N CYS A 162 2.58 5.71 -13.16
CA CYS A 162 2.43 6.16 -14.55
C CYS A 162 1.37 7.25 -14.68
N ASN A 163 0.26 7.17 -13.95
CA ASN A 163 -0.77 8.20 -13.94
C ASN A 163 -0.25 9.52 -13.38
N VAL A 164 0.43 9.48 -12.22
CA VAL A 164 1.08 10.68 -11.64
C VAL A 164 2.11 11.28 -12.59
N CYS A 165 2.95 10.46 -13.23
CA CYS A 165 3.96 10.93 -14.20
C CYS A 165 3.32 11.64 -15.39
N ARG A 166 2.22 11.12 -15.94
CA ARG A 166 1.49 11.78 -17.05
C ARG A 166 0.91 13.13 -16.61
N GLN A 167 0.36 13.24 -15.39
CA GLN A 167 -0.18 14.50 -14.85
C GLN A 167 0.89 15.59 -14.74
N VAL A 168 2.15 15.23 -14.46
CA VAL A 168 3.26 16.19 -14.39
C VAL A 168 4.02 16.38 -15.72
N GLY A 169 3.52 15.77 -16.81
CA GLY A 169 4.09 15.96 -18.15
C GLY A 169 5.31 15.07 -18.46
N LEU A 170 5.56 14.03 -17.67
CA LEU A 170 6.58 13.02 -17.99
C LEU A 170 6.06 11.99 -18.99
N SER A 171 6.86 11.75 -20.05
CA SER A 171 6.60 10.64 -20.97
C SER A 171 6.92 9.31 -20.30
N VAL A 172 5.93 8.41 -20.26
CA VAL A 172 5.97 7.19 -19.43
C VAL A 172 6.32 6.03 -20.32
N GLY A 173 6.77 5.74 -21.25
CA GLY A 173 7.04 4.48 -21.98
C GLY A 173 6.57 3.19 -21.24
N ASN A 174 7.24 2.11 -21.45
CA ASN A 174 7.01 0.88 -20.66
C ASN A 174 7.80 0.95 -19.34
N PRO A 175 7.15 0.95 -18.19
CA PRO A 175 7.86 0.97 -16.91
C PRO A 175 8.68 -0.33 -16.71
N LEU A 176 9.83 -0.21 -16.05
CA LEU A 176 10.63 -1.36 -15.61
C LEU A 176 10.20 -1.73 -14.18
N LEU A 177 9.82 -2.98 -13.96
CA LEU A 177 9.32 -3.44 -12.67
C LEU A 177 10.43 -4.10 -11.84
N GLY A 178 10.29 -4.08 -10.51
CA GLY A 178 11.26 -4.70 -9.61
C GLY A 178 11.53 -6.17 -9.94
N GLY A 179 10.49 -6.95 -10.28
CA GLY A 179 10.65 -8.35 -10.69
C GLY A 179 11.47 -8.55 -11.97
N ASP A 180 11.41 -7.60 -12.90
CA ASP A 180 12.23 -7.66 -14.13
C ASP A 180 13.71 -7.38 -13.82
N ILE A 181 13.99 -6.49 -12.85
CA ILE A 181 15.33 -6.08 -12.46
C ILE A 181 16.12 -7.25 -11.87
N ASP A 182 15.48 -8.11 -11.10
CA ASP A 182 16.14 -9.27 -10.48
C ASP A 182 16.63 -10.29 -11.51
N ALA A 183 16.04 -10.31 -12.70
CA ALA A 183 16.42 -11.20 -13.79
C ALA A 183 17.53 -10.64 -14.70
N LEU A 184 17.89 -9.34 -14.55
CA LEU A 184 18.90 -8.68 -15.42
C LEU A 184 20.30 -8.76 -14.81
N THR A 185 21.31 -8.88 -15.69
CA THR A 185 22.70 -8.60 -15.33
C THR A 185 22.90 -7.10 -15.14
N ASP A 186 24.00 -6.66 -14.52
CA ASP A 186 24.27 -5.24 -14.29
C ASP A 186 24.41 -4.44 -15.59
N ASP A 187 25.04 -5.01 -16.63
CA ASP A 187 25.14 -4.39 -17.95
C ASP A 187 23.76 -4.21 -18.62
N GLN A 188 22.92 -5.25 -18.53
CA GLN A 188 21.56 -5.21 -19.06
C GLN A 188 20.71 -4.19 -18.30
N LEU A 189 20.88 -4.13 -16.98
CA LEU A 189 20.18 -3.17 -16.13
C LEU A 189 20.59 -1.74 -16.47
N ALA A 190 21.88 -1.46 -16.61
CA ALA A 190 22.39 -0.14 -16.99
C ALA A 190 21.80 0.32 -18.33
N GLN A 191 21.79 -0.55 -19.34
CA GLN A 191 21.19 -0.26 -20.63
C GLN A 191 19.68 0.02 -20.54
N ARG A 192 18.92 -0.85 -19.86
CA ARG A 192 17.46 -0.72 -19.69
C ARG A 192 17.11 0.52 -18.86
N ALA A 193 17.79 0.74 -17.74
CA ALA A 193 17.59 1.91 -16.89
C ALA A 193 17.91 3.21 -17.63
N GLY A 194 18.95 3.22 -18.51
CA GLY A 194 19.26 4.35 -19.36
C GLY A 194 18.09 4.79 -20.26
N GLN A 195 17.33 3.84 -20.77
CA GLN A 195 16.23 4.05 -21.73
C GLN A 195 14.84 4.19 -21.06
N THR A 196 14.72 3.88 -19.77
CA THR A 196 13.43 3.84 -19.06
C THR A 196 13.28 5.08 -18.16
N ALA A 197 12.16 5.79 -18.28
CA ALA A 197 11.85 6.96 -17.45
C ALA A 197 11.24 6.56 -16.09
N VAL A 198 10.47 5.49 -16.04
CA VAL A 198 9.73 5.05 -14.83
C VAL A 198 10.13 3.63 -14.43
N MET A 199 10.53 3.46 -13.18
CA MET A 199 10.86 2.18 -12.56
C MET A 199 10.02 2.04 -11.29
N ALA A 200 9.16 1.00 -11.23
CA ALA A 200 8.13 0.86 -10.20
C ALA A 200 8.20 -0.48 -9.48
N LYS A 201 7.49 -0.60 -8.36
CA LYS A 201 7.49 -1.77 -7.47
C LYS A 201 8.88 -2.17 -6.97
N LEU A 202 9.75 -1.18 -6.78
CA LEU A 202 11.14 -1.40 -6.39
C LEU A 202 11.29 -1.61 -4.88
N SER A 203 12.10 -2.59 -4.51
CA SER A 203 12.65 -2.68 -3.15
C SER A 203 13.77 -1.65 -2.94
N PRO A 204 14.15 -1.33 -1.69
CA PRO A 204 15.31 -0.48 -1.41
C PRO A 204 16.61 -1.00 -2.02
N ALA A 205 16.83 -2.32 -2.03
CA ALA A 205 18.01 -2.94 -2.62
C ALA A 205 18.06 -2.75 -4.15
N GLN A 206 16.92 -2.90 -4.83
CA GLN A 206 16.82 -2.66 -6.28
C GLN A 206 17.05 -1.20 -6.63
N LYS A 207 16.54 -0.25 -5.83
CA LYS A 207 16.85 1.18 -6.01
C LYS A 207 18.35 1.46 -5.93
N ALA A 208 19.02 0.92 -4.91
CA ALA A 208 20.47 1.05 -4.75
C ALA A 208 21.26 0.42 -5.90
N ARG A 209 20.75 -0.68 -6.50
CA ARG A 209 21.40 -1.34 -7.64
C ARG A 209 21.27 -0.54 -8.94
N ILE A 210 20.21 0.28 -9.09
CA ILE A 210 19.99 1.11 -10.29
C ILE A 210 20.86 2.38 -10.28
N ILE A 211 21.15 2.93 -9.12
CA ILE A 211 21.93 4.16 -8.92
C ILE A 211 23.43 3.87 -9.03
#